data_0791bb79b82205750ad364f4283fa009
#
_entry.id   0791bb79b82205750ad364f4283fa009
#
_cell.length_a   1.000
_cell.length_b   1.000
_cell.length_c   1.000
_cell.angle_alpha   90.00
_cell.angle_beta   90.00
_cell.angle_gamma   90.00
#
_symmetry.space_group_name_H-M   'P 1'
#
loop_
_entity.id
_entity.type
_entity.pdbx_description
1 polymer ?
#
loop_
_entity_poly.entity_id
_entity_poly.type
_entity_poly.pdbx_seq_one_letter_code
_entity_poly.pdbx_strand_id
1 'polypeptide(L)'
;KNIHLKYILNTHHHYDHVGGNIELKEKYGASIIGYKGDKDRIPEIDILVNDQDIWHEENFQAKIFHIPGHTLGHICFYFYNEESVFTGDTLFSLGCGKIFEGTYSQMYNSLMKIKALPEKTKIYCGHEYTKQNSKFCIAHDQDNESLKVKIKLIDEKLKKNLPTIPSTIKEELECNIFLRSGTEENFSKLRDLKDNF
;
A
#
# COMPACT_ATOMS: atom_id res chain seq x y z
N LYS A 1 -19.17 -16.36 14.14
CA LYS A 1 -19.87 -15.81 12.96
C LYS A 1 -19.46 -16.65 11.76
N ASN A 2 -20.44 -17.18 11.02
CA ASN A 2 -20.16 -17.80 9.73
C ASN A 2 -19.80 -16.67 8.74
N ILE A 3 -18.52 -16.49 8.48
CA ILE A 3 -18.02 -15.55 7.48
C ILE A 3 -17.86 -16.34 6.18
N HIS A 4 -18.46 -15.84 5.10
CA HIS A 4 -18.30 -16.38 3.77
C HIS A 4 -17.31 -15.52 3.00
N LEU A 5 -16.17 -16.10 2.60
CA LEU A 5 -15.18 -15.42 1.78
C LEU A 5 -15.64 -15.45 0.32
N LYS A 6 -16.02 -14.30 -0.24
CA LYS A 6 -16.47 -14.18 -1.63
C LYS A 6 -15.34 -13.82 -2.59
N TYR A 7 -14.43 -12.94 -2.16
CA TYR A 7 -13.38 -12.39 -3.03
C TYR A 7 -12.02 -12.34 -2.34
N ILE A 8 -10.99 -12.51 -3.14
CA ILE A 8 -9.57 -12.30 -2.79
C ILE A 8 -9.06 -11.22 -3.73
N LEU A 9 -8.65 -10.07 -3.19
CA LEU A 9 -8.18 -8.93 -3.96
C LEU A 9 -6.66 -8.87 -3.87
N ASN A 10 -5.97 -9.17 -4.97
CA ASN A 10 -4.51 -9.14 -5.03
C ASN A 10 -4.02 -7.80 -5.56
N THR A 11 -3.19 -7.11 -4.79
CA THR A 11 -2.55 -5.87 -5.21
C THR A 11 -1.40 -6.10 -6.20
N HIS A 12 -0.68 -7.21 -6.05
CA HIS A 12 0.43 -7.62 -6.92
C HIS A 12 0.74 -9.12 -6.74
N HIS A 13 1.67 -9.65 -7.52
CA HIS A 13 1.92 -11.09 -7.68
C HIS A 13 2.93 -11.71 -6.72
N HIS A 14 3.55 -10.95 -5.80
CA HIS A 14 4.53 -11.53 -4.88
C HIS A 14 3.92 -12.65 -4.04
N TYR A 15 4.72 -13.69 -3.76
CA TYR A 15 4.25 -14.92 -3.15
C TYR A 15 3.55 -14.74 -1.80
N ASP A 16 4.04 -13.83 -0.97
CA ASP A 16 3.46 -13.51 0.33
C ASP A 16 2.09 -12.79 0.24
N HIS A 17 1.70 -12.33 -0.96
CA HIS A 17 0.38 -11.76 -1.25
C HIS A 17 -0.56 -12.71 -2.00
N VAL A 18 -0.02 -13.67 -2.76
CA VAL A 18 -0.84 -14.59 -3.57
C VAL A 18 -0.74 -16.05 -3.16
N GLY A 19 0.19 -16.39 -2.25
CA GLY A 19 0.46 -17.78 -1.87
C GLY A 19 -0.74 -18.54 -1.27
N GLY A 20 -1.72 -17.82 -0.74
CA GLY A 20 -2.97 -18.40 -0.22
C GLY A 20 -4.10 -18.54 -1.25
N ASN A 21 -3.93 -18.04 -2.48
CA ASN A 21 -5.01 -17.94 -3.46
C ASN A 21 -5.70 -19.28 -3.74
N ILE A 22 -4.92 -20.29 -4.11
CA ILE A 22 -5.43 -21.61 -4.52
C ILE A 22 -6.20 -22.26 -3.36
N GLU A 23 -5.56 -22.35 -2.19
CA GLU A 23 -6.17 -22.99 -1.01
C GLU A 23 -7.44 -22.29 -0.56
N LEU A 24 -7.44 -20.96 -0.53
CA LEU A 24 -8.63 -20.17 -0.14
C LEU A 24 -9.75 -20.29 -1.18
N LYS A 25 -9.41 -20.27 -2.47
CA LYS A 25 -10.38 -20.47 -3.55
C LYS A 25 -11.02 -21.85 -3.49
N GLU A 26 -10.23 -22.91 -3.35
CA GLU A 26 -10.73 -24.29 -3.21
C GLU A 26 -11.63 -24.46 -1.98
N LYS A 27 -11.21 -23.87 -0.86
CA LYS A 27 -11.92 -24.02 0.41
C LYS A 27 -13.24 -23.25 0.49
N TYR A 28 -13.28 -22.04 -0.07
CA TYR A 28 -14.40 -21.11 0.11
C TYR A 28 -15.16 -20.80 -1.18
N GLY A 29 -14.67 -21.21 -2.35
CA GLY A 29 -15.25 -20.83 -3.63
C GLY A 29 -15.09 -19.35 -3.96
N ALA A 30 -14.06 -18.69 -3.38
CA ALA A 30 -13.83 -17.27 -3.55
C ALA A 30 -13.27 -16.96 -4.95
N SER A 31 -13.71 -15.83 -5.55
CA SER A 31 -13.16 -15.33 -6.80
C SER A 31 -11.93 -14.47 -6.55
N ILE A 32 -10.88 -14.66 -7.36
CA ILE A 32 -9.62 -13.93 -7.25
C ILE A 32 -9.62 -12.77 -8.24
N ILE A 33 -9.33 -11.57 -7.74
CA ILE A 33 -9.30 -10.33 -8.50
C ILE A 33 -7.87 -9.78 -8.53
N GLY A 34 -7.39 -9.38 -9.68
CA GLY A 34 -6.06 -8.78 -9.81
C GLY A 34 -5.86 -8.08 -11.16
N TYR A 35 -4.69 -7.49 -11.32
CA TYR A 35 -4.35 -6.71 -12.51
C TYR A 35 -4.24 -7.59 -13.75
N LYS A 36 -4.89 -7.16 -14.84
CA LYS A 36 -4.85 -7.88 -16.14
C LYS A 36 -3.42 -8.08 -16.66
N GLY A 37 -2.52 -7.13 -16.44
CA GLY A 37 -1.13 -7.24 -16.85
C GLY A 37 -0.34 -8.32 -16.10
N ASP A 38 -0.84 -8.77 -14.95
CA ASP A 38 -0.24 -9.82 -14.11
C ASP A 38 -0.99 -11.16 -14.16
N LYS A 39 -1.88 -11.36 -15.15
CA LYS A 39 -2.73 -12.54 -15.25
C LYS A 39 -1.97 -13.87 -15.21
N ASP A 40 -0.75 -13.90 -15.75
CA ASP A 40 0.07 -15.11 -15.82
C ASP A 40 0.95 -15.28 -14.56
N ARG A 41 0.95 -14.29 -13.65
CA ARG A 41 1.75 -14.27 -12.40
C ARG A 41 0.91 -14.39 -11.14
N ILE A 42 -0.40 -14.10 -11.22
CA ILE A 42 -1.34 -14.25 -10.10
C ILE A 42 -2.06 -15.59 -10.26
N PRO A 43 -1.82 -16.58 -9.34
CA PRO A 43 -2.43 -17.90 -9.45
C PRO A 43 -3.96 -17.84 -9.39
N GLU A 44 -4.61 -18.57 -10.31
CA GLU A 44 -6.05 -18.80 -10.34
C GLU A 44 -6.91 -17.51 -10.40
N ILE A 45 -6.37 -16.45 -11.02
CA ILE A 45 -7.09 -15.18 -11.18
C ILE A 45 -8.38 -15.38 -12.03
N ASP A 46 -9.52 -14.90 -11.52
CA ASP A 46 -10.84 -15.03 -12.17
C ASP A 46 -11.27 -13.70 -12.82
N ILE A 47 -11.05 -12.59 -12.11
CA ILE A 47 -11.54 -11.26 -12.51
C ILE A 47 -10.33 -10.36 -12.77
N LEU A 48 -10.22 -9.94 -14.04
CA LEU A 48 -9.16 -9.06 -14.50
C LEU A 48 -9.60 -7.60 -14.43
N VAL A 49 -8.82 -6.76 -13.76
CA VAL A 49 -9.07 -5.32 -13.68
C VAL A 49 -7.93 -4.52 -14.29
N ASN A 50 -8.22 -3.31 -14.77
CA ASN A 50 -7.27 -2.37 -15.35
C ASN A 50 -7.22 -1.06 -14.54
N ASP A 51 -6.28 -0.18 -14.90
CA ASP A 51 -6.23 1.18 -14.35
C ASP A 51 -7.53 1.92 -14.65
N GLN A 52 -8.05 2.64 -13.65
CA GLN A 52 -9.30 3.41 -13.66
C GLN A 52 -10.60 2.58 -13.71
N ASP A 53 -10.55 1.26 -13.76
CA ASP A 53 -11.74 0.43 -13.62
C ASP A 53 -12.41 0.69 -12.25
N ILE A 54 -13.74 0.50 -12.22
CA ILE A 54 -14.50 0.48 -10.98
C ILE A 54 -15.01 -0.95 -10.80
N TRP A 55 -14.41 -1.66 -9.84
CA TRP A 55 -14.96 -2.93 -9.38
C TRP A 55 -16.06 -2.68 -8.36
N HIS A 56 -17.16 -3.42 -8.46
CA HIS A 56 -18.27 -3.31 -7.53
C HIS A 56 -18.83 -4.68 -7.15
N GLU A 57 -19.28 -4.79 -5.91
CA GLU A 57 -20.02 -5.94 -5.39
C GLU A 57 -20.97 -5.44 -4.32
N GLU A 58 -22.29 -5.69 -4.53
CA GLU A 58 -23.34 -5.22 -3.64
C GLU A 58 -23.21 -3.71 -3.32
N ASN A 59 -22.84 -3.37 -2.09
CA ASN A 59 -22.69 -1.99 -1.62
C ASN A 59 -21.24 -1.48 -1.67
N PHE A 60 -20.27 -2.32 -2.06
CA PHE A 60 -18.87 -1.96 -2.11
C PHE A 60 -18.45 -1.56 -3.52
N GLN A 61 -17.73 -0.46 -3.63
CA GLN A 61 -17.15 0.00 -4.89
C GLN A 61 -15.70 0.41 -4.69
N ALA A 62 -14.82 -0.16 -5.51
CA ALA A 62 -13.40 0.18 -5.48
C ALA A 62 -12.94 0.69 -6.83
N LYS A 63 -12.37 1.89 -6.85
CA LYS A 63 -11.62 2.39 -7.99
C LYS A 63 -10.24 1.78 -7.99
N ILE A 64 -9.81 1.30 -9.16
CA ILE A 64 -8.52 0.67 -9.34
C ILE A 64 -7.52 1.72 -9.85
N PHE A 65 -6.36 1.83 -9.21
CA PHE A 65 -5.25 2.59 -9.75
C PHE A 65 -4.06 1.67 -10.00
N HIS A 66 -3.53 1.72 -11.22
CA HIS A 66 -2.25 1.11 -11.53
C HIS A 66 -1.13 1.98 -10.97
N ILE A 67 -0.33 1.40 -10.09
CA ILE A 67 0.71 2.06 -9.29
C ILE A 67 2.04 1.28 -9.38
N PRO A 68 2.65 1.20 -10.58
CA PRO A 68 3.88 0.46 -10.78
C PRO A 68 5.06 1.08 -10.02
N GLY A 69 6.04 0.23 -9.71
CA GLY A 69 7.28 0.60 -9.00
C GLY A 69 7.83 -0.57 -8.24
N HIS A 70 7.16 -1.00 -7.18
CA HIS A 70 7.52 -2.21 -6.44
C HIS A 70 7.48 -3.43 -7.36
N THR A 71 6.37 -3.65 -8.06
CA THR A 71 6.26 -4.50 -9.24
C THR A 71 5.68 -3.70 -10.39
N LEU A 72 5.81 -4.19 -11.64
CA LEU A 72 5.25 -3.52 -12.82
C LEU A 72 3.72 -3.62 -12.87
N GLY A 73 3.14 -4.70 -12.35
CA GLY A 73 1.70 -4.94 -12.34
C GLY A 73 0.99 -4.50 -11.05
N HIS A 74 1.64 -3.71 -10.20
CA HIS A 74 1.06 -3.33 -8.91
C HIS A 74 -0.15 -2.41 -9.08
N ILE A 75 -1.25 -2.74 -8.37
CA ILE A 75 -2.47 -1.92 -8.29
C ILE A 75 -2.84 -1.63 -6.85
N CYS A 76 -3.66 -0.60 -6.62
CA CYS A 76 -4.37 -0.42 -5.36
C CYS A 76 -5.88 -0.41 -5.57
N PHE A 77 -6.61 -0.77 -4.51
CA PHE A 77 -8.06 -0.74 -4.45
C PHE A 77 -8.49 0.43 -3.57
N TYR A 78 -9.11 1.45 -4.16
CA TYR A 78 -9.62 2.61 -3.43
C TYR A 78 -11.14 2.52 -3.26
N PHE A 79 -11.57 2.10 -2.08
CA PHE A 79 -12.96 2.08 -1.64
C PHE A 79 -13.36 3.48 -1.19
N TYR A 80 -13.84 4.29 -2.13
CA TYR A 80 -14.04 5.72 -1.90
C TYR A 80 -15.21 6.02 -0.96
N ASN A 81 -16.26 5.19 -0.92
CA ASN A 81 -17.37 5.33 0.02
C ASN A 81 -16.95 5.02 1.47
N GLU A 82 -16.02 4.08 1.67
CA GLU A 82 -15.45 3.67 2.95
C GLU A 82 -14.22 4.49 3.33
N GLU A 83 -13.82 5.44 2.47
CA GLU A 83 -12.63 6.28 2.67
C GLU A 83 -11.38 5.44 2.98
N SER A 84 -11.19 4.35 2.24
CA SER A 84 -10.16 3.35 2.52
C SER A 84 -9.43 2.94 1.24
N VAL A 85 -8.09 2.93 1.28
CA VAL A 85 -7.25 2.46 0.17
C VAL A 85 -6.33 1.34 0.62
N PHE A 86 -6.28 0.27 -0.17
CA PHE A 86 -5.38 -0.87 0.03
C PHE A 86 -4.21 -0.73 -0.94
N THR A 87 -3.06 -0.30 -0.41
CA THR A 87 -1.89 0.13 -1.19
C THR A 87 -0.86 -0.96 -1.43
N GLY A 88 -1.08 -2.17 -0.87
CA GLY A 88 -0.09 -3.25 -0.93
C GLY A 88 1.29 -2.76 -0.52
N ASP A 89 2.26 -2.98 -1.40
CA ASP A 89 3.67 -2.67 -1.16
C ASP A 89 4.16 -1.41 -1.89
N THR A 90 3.26 -0.52 -2.29
CA THR A 90 3.64 0.77 -2.86
C THR A 90 3.80 1.84 -1.77
N LEU A 91 2.78 2.07 -0.93
CA LEU A 91 2.84 3.03 0.17
C LEU A 91 2.65 2.32 1.50
N PHE A 92 3.62 2.43 2.39
CA PHE A 92 3.55 1.99 3.78
C PHE A 92 3.36 3.17 4.74
N SER A 93 2.92 2.89 5.96
CA SER A 93 2.99 3.90 7.00
C SER A 93 4.45 4.31 7.24
N LEU A 94 4.72 5.61 7.06
CA LEU A 94 6.05 6.23 7.14
C LEU A 94 7.08 5.68 6.13
N GLY A 95 6.64 5.11 5.02
CA GLY A 95 7.55 4.49 4.07
C GLY A 95 6.95 4.24 2.70
N CYS A 96 7.76 3.69 1.82
CA CYS A 96 7.32 3.13 0.54
C CYS A 96 8.07 1.83 0.24
N GLY A 97 7.55 1.03 -0.68
CA GLY A 97 8.13 -0.23 -1.09
C GLY A 97 9.49 -0.10 -1.76
N LYS A 98 10.28 -1.18 -1.67
CA LYS A 98 11.49 -1.32 -2.49
C LYS A 98 11.08 -1.47 -3.96
N ILE A 99 11.91 -0.96 -4.86
CA ILE A 99 11.70 -1.05 -6.30
C ILE A 99 12.39 -2.32 -6.81
N PHE A 100 11.61 -3.34 -7.16
CA PHE A 100 12.16 -4.60 -7.70
C PHE A 100 12.09 -4.64 -9.23
N GLU A 101 10.99 -4.17 -9.83
CA GLU A 101 10.76 -4.29 -11.27
C GLU A 101 10.66 -2.92 -11.98
N GLY A 102 10.13 -1.92 -11.30
CA GLY A 102 9.90 -0.60 -11.86
C GLY A 102 11.10 0.33 -11.80
N THR A 103 10.83 1.61 -12.05
CA THR A 103 11.80 2.71 -11.96
C THR A 103 11.45 3.66 -10.82
N TYR A 104 12.40 4.52 -10.41
CA TYR A 104 12.14 5.60 -9.45
C TYR A 104 11.01 6.51 -9.92
N SER A 105 11.00 6.85 -11.21
CA SER A 105 9.94 7.67 -11.82
C SER A 105 8.57 7.02 -11.69
N GLN A 106 8.46 5.73 -11.98
CA GLN A 106 7.21 5.00 -11.84
C GLN A 106 6.73 4.98 -10.40
N MET A 107 7.60 4.63 -9.43
CA MET A 107 7.25 4.61 -8.02
C MET A 107 6.87 6.00 -7.51
N TYR A 108 7.63 7.04 -7.85
CA TYR A 108 7.31 8.42 -7.48
C TYR A 108 5.94 8.84 -8.00
N ASN A 109 5.65 8.61 -9.29
CA ASN A 109 4.35 8.93 -9.88
C ASN A 109 3.21 8.12 -9.24
N SER A 110 3.46 6.87 -8.87
CA SER A 110 2.50 6.02 -8.15
C SER A 110 2.18 6.57 -6.76
N LEU A 111 3.20 7.01 -6.03
CA LEU A 111 3.03 7.69 -4.74
C LEU A 111 2.26 9.01 -4.88
N MET A 112 2.51 9.79 -5.95
CA MET A 112 1.78 11.04 -6.20
C MET A 112 0.31 10.79 -6.54
N LYS A 113 -0.05 9.69 -7.22
CA LYS A 113 -1.46 9.28 -7.42
C LYS A 113 -2.15 9.02 -6.07
N ILE A 114 -1.50 8.27 -5.17
CA ILE A 114 -2.06 7.96 -3.84
C ILE A 114 -2.13 9.23 -2.97
N LYS A 115 -1.09 10.06 -3.02
CA LYS A 115 -1.01 11.36 -2.33
C LYS A 115 -2.19 12.28 -2.64
N ALA A 116 -2.74 12.21 -3.86
CA ALA A 116 -3.84 13.04 -4.32
C ALA A 116 -5.23 12.60 -3.79
N LEU A 117 -5.32 11.49 -3.05
CA LEU A 117 -6.56 11.05 -2.42
C LEU A 117 -6.95 11.98 -1.26
N PRO A 118 -8.24 12.04 -0.87
CA PRO A 118 -8.69 12.84 0.25
C PRO A 118 -7.91 12.56 1.54
N GLU A 119 -7.55 13.60 2.28
CA GLU A 119 -6.71 13.52 3.48
C GLU A 119 -7.20 12.53 4.55
N LYS A 120 -8.51 12.34 4.66
CA LYS A 120 -9.15 11.42 5.60
C LYS A 120 -9.10 9.95 5.17
N THR A 121 -8.68 9.66 3.94
CA THR A 121 -8.59 8.31 3.44
C THR A 121 -7.63 7.46 4.29
N LYS A 122 -8.12 6.34 4.78
CA LYS A 122 -7.34 5.36 5.56
C LYS A 122 -6.49 4.52 4.61
N ILE A 123 -5.23 4.32 4.97
CA ILE A 123 -4.27 3.54 4.20
C ILE A 123 -4.05 2.19 4.86
N TYR A 124 -4.38 1.13 4.15
CA TYR A 124 -4.09 -0.25 4.51
C TYR A 124 -2.99 -0.78 3.60
N CYS A 125 -1.78 -0.90 4.12
CA CYS A 125 -0.62 -1.42 3.40
C CYS A 125 -0.38 -2.90 3.70
N GLY A 126 0.50 -3.55 2.90
CA GLY A 126 0.71 -5.00 2.97
C GLY A 126 1.41 -5.47 4.25
N HIS A 127 2.25 -4.63 4.87
CA HIS A 127 3.11 -5.04 5.99
C HIS A 127 3.15 -4.03 7.13
N GLU A 128 3.35 -4.51 8.36
CA GLU A 128 3.56 -3.75 9.59
C GLU A 128 5.02 -3.25 9.74
N TYR A 129 5.52 -2.50 8.76
CA TYR A 129 6.89 -1.95 8.77
C TYR A 129 7.02 -0.60 9.46
N THR A 130 5.95 -0.08 10.05
CA THR A 130 5.85 1.28 10.59
C THR A 130 6.98 1.62 11.56
N LYS A 131 7.31 0.71 12.49
CA LYS A 131 8.40 0.94 13.46
C LYS A 131 9.77 1.06 12.79
N GLN A 132 10.06 0.21 11.81
CA GLN A 132 11.32 0.26 11.08
C GLN A 132 11.39 1.51 10.19
N ASN A 133 10.28 1.86 9.54
CA ASN A 133 10.18 3.07 8.73
C ASN A 133 10.34 4.33 9.57
N SER A 134 9.77 4.38 10.78
CA SER A 134 9.88 5.53 11.68
C SER A 134 11.33 5.86 12.04
N LYS A 135 12.20 4.85 12.19
CA LYS A 135 13.63 5.04 12.46
C LYS A 135 14.33 5.73 11.29
N PHE A 136 14.00 5.32 10.06
CA PHE A 136 14.54 5.97 8.87
C PHE A 136 14.04 7.40 8.73
N CYS A 137 12.73 7.62 8.88
CA CYS A 137 12.15 8.95 8.77
C CYS A 137 12.80 9.93 9.75
N ILE A 138 12.93 9.56 11.03
CA ILE A 138 13.50 10.48 12.03
C ILE A 138 14.99 10.70 11.84
N ALA A 139 15.73 9.74 11.27
CA ALA A 139 17.13 9.92 10.96
C ALA A 139 17.37 10.96 9.85
N HIS A 140 16.39 11.19 8.98
CA HIS A 140 16.49 12.09 7.82
C HIS A 140 15.55 13.31 7.88
N ASP A 141 14.69 13.42 8.92
CA ASP A 141 13.74 14.52 9.12
C ASP A 141 13.59 14.83 10.62
N GLN A 142 14.72 15.13 11.28
CA GLN A 142 14.84 15.25 12.72
C GLN A 142 14.02 16.40 13.33
N ASP A 143 13.77 17.45 12.55
CA ASP A 143 13.06 18.64 13.00
C ASP A 143 11.54 18.56 12.82
N ASN A 144 11.02 17.45 12.30
CA ASN A 144 9.60 17.25 12.06
C ASN A 144 8.85 16.90 13.35
N GLU A 145 8.17 17.89 13.94
CA GLU A 145 7.41 17.69 15.17
C GLU A 145 6.22 16.74 15.03
N SER A 146 5.52 16.77 13.88
CA SER A 146 4.43 15.82 13.59
C SER A 146 4.94 14.38 13.59
N LEU A 147 6.11 14.14 12.98
CA LEU A 147 6.76 12.84 12.98
C LEU A 147 7.13 12.37 14.41
N LYS A 148 7.67 13.26 15.24
CA LYS A 148 8.01 12.93 16.64
C LYS A 148 6.77 12.52 17.44
N VAL A 149 5.65 13.23 17.25
CA VAL A 149 4.36 12.89 17.87
C VAL A 149 3.87 11.54 17.36
N LYS A 150 3.90 11.32 16.05
CA LYS A 150 3.48 10.05 15.42
C LYS A 150 4.30 8.87 15.95
N ILE A 151 5.63 9.02 16.11
CA ILE A 151 6.51 7.98 16.67
C ILE A 151 6.10 7.59 18.08
N LYS A 152 5.78 8.57 18.94
CA LYS A 152 5.31 8.28 20.32
C LYS A 152 4.02 7.46 20.30
N LEU A 153 3.06 7.83 19.46
CA LEU A 153 1.79 7.09 19.30
C LEU A 153 2.01 5.66 18.78
N ILE A 154 2.94 5.48 17.84
CA ILE A 154 3.34 4.16 17.33
C ILE A 154 3.88 3.31 18.48
N ASP A 155 4.80 3.86 19.29
CA ASP A 155 5.40 3.15 20.42
C ASP A 155 4.37 2.78 21.49
N GLU A 156 3.40 3.64 21.76
CA GLU A 156 2.30 3.35 22.67
C GLU A 156 1.40 2.22 22.18
N LYS A 157 1.07 2.21 20.87
CA LYS A 157 0.30 1.13 20.24
C LYS A 157 1.05 -0.20 20.35
N LEU A 158 2.33 -0.22 19.98
CA LEU A 158 3.15 -1.43 20.00
C LEU A 158 3.34 -2.00 21.41
N LYS A 159 3.52 -1.15 22.43
CA LYS A 159 3.55 -1.58 23.85
C LYS A 159 2.26 -2.27 24.30
N LYS A 160 1.14 -1.95 23.66
CA LYS A 160 -0.18 -2.56 23.91
C LYS A 160 -0.50 -3.71 22.97
N ASN A 161 0.45 -4.16 22.14
CA ASN A 161 0.25 -5.14 21.06
C ASN A 161 -0.89 -4.75 20.09
N LEU A 162 -1.07 -3.45 19.83
CA LEU A 162 -2.04 -2.94 18.87
C LEU A 162 -1.38 -2.69 17.52
N PRO A 163 -2.11 -2.90 16.40
CA PRO A 163 -1.60 -2.61 15.07
C PRO A 163 -1.36 -1.09 14.89
N THR A 164 -0.37 -0.75 14.08
CA THR A 164 -0.06 0.64 13.73
C THR A 164 -0.84 1.11 12.50
N ILE A 165 -1.34 0.17 11.70
CA ILE A 165 -2.18 0.38 10.51
C ILE A 165 -3.67 0.29 10.92
N PRO A 166 -4.57 1.09 10.27
CA PRO A 166 -4.29 2.03 9.19
C PRO A 166 -3.65 3.34 9.68
N SER A 167 -2.90 3.98 8.78
CA SER A 167 -2.62 5.42 8.83
C SER A 167 -3.64 6.18 7.94
N THR A 168 -3.46 7.50 7.77
CA THR A 168 -4.27 8.31 6.86
C THR A 168 -3.41 9.06 5.88
N ILE A 169 -3.97 9.48 4.73
CA ILE A 169 -3.26 10.34 3.77
C ILE A 169 -2.71 11.58 4.48
N LYS A 170 -3.50 12.22 5.34
CA LYS A 170 -3.05 13.38 6.13
C LYS A 170 -1.80 13.07 6.94
N GLU A 171 -1.82 11.99 7.73
CA GLU A 171 -0.67 11.60 8.56
C GLU A 171 0.58 11.33 7.71
N GLU A 172 0.41 10.69 6.55
CA GLU A 172 1.53 10.42 5.66
C GLU A 172 2.05 11.69 4.97
N LEU A 173 1.19 12.66 4.64
CA LEU A 173 1.60 13.97 4.14
C LEU A 173 2.43 14.76 5.15
N GLU A 174 2.12 14.62 6.45
CA GLU A 174 2.83 15.31 7.52
C GLU A 174 4.14 14.61 7.91
N CYS A 175 4.20 13.27 7.83
CA CYS A 175 5.24 12.47 8.47
C CYS A 175 6.09 11.62 7.53
N ASN A 176 5.55 11.23 6.35
CA ASN A 176 6.25 10.31 5.44
C ASN A 176 7.22 11.05 4.53
N ILE A 177 8.51 10.85 4.75
CA ILE A 177 9.58 11.54 4.03
C ILE A 177 9.53 11.31 2.50
N PHE A 178 9.01 10.16 2.04
CA PHE A 178 8.89 9.84 0.61
C PHE A 178 7.76 10.65 -0.05
N LEU A 179 6.60 10.84 0.61
CA LEU A 179 5.54 11.70 0.12
C LEU A 179 5.89 13.19 0.19
N ARG A 180 6.87 13.54 1.06
CA ARG A 180 7.37 14.91 1.27
C ARG A 180 8.64 15.21 0.48
N SER A 181 9.13 14.29 -0.33
CA SER A 181 10.36 14.44 -1.13
C SER A 181 10.33 15.64 -2.09
N GLY A 182 9.14 16.05 -2.52
CA GLY A 182 8.93 17.21 -3.40
C GLY A 182 9.29 16.98 -4.86
N THR A 183 10.36 16.26 -5.13
CA THR A 183 10.83 15.94 -6.49
C THR A 183 11.18 14.46 -6.62
N GLU A 184 11.17 13.96 -7.87
CA GLU A 184 11.62 12.60 -8.19
C GLU A 184 13.10 12.39 -7.81
N GLU A 185 13.96 13.38 -8.03
CA GLU A 185 15.37 13.31 -7.69
C GLU A 185 15.58 13.11 -6.18
N ASN A 186 14.88 13.88 -5.35
CA ASN A 186 14.95 13.73 -3.90
C ASN A 186 14.37 12.39 -3.45
N PHE A 187 13.28 11.96 -4.06
CA PHE A 187 12.69 10.64 -3.81
C PHE A 187 13.70 9.52 -4.10
N SER A 188 14.38 9.57 -5.25
CA SER A 188 15.39 8.56 -5.64
C SER A 188 16.52 8.48 -4.62
N LYS A 189 17.07 9.64 -4.21
CA LYS A 189 18.10 9.71 -3.16
C LYS A 189 17.66 9.10 -1.83
N LEU A 190 16.42 9.41 -1.41
CA LEU A 190 15.83 8.84 -0.18
C LEU A 190 15.62 7.33 -0.29
N ARG A 191 15.22 6.83 -1.46
CA ARG A 191 15.03 5.40 -1.68
C ARG A 191 16.38 4.65 -1.63
N ASP A 192 17.43 5.18 -2.28
CA ASP A 192 18.79 4.64 -2.21
C ASP A 192 19.30 4.60 -0.76
N LEU A 193 19.11 5.68 0.00
CA LEU A 193 19.49 5.72 1.41
C LEU A 193 18.72 4.67 2.23
N LYS A 194 17.43 4.48 1.95
CA LYS A 194 16.60 3.48 2.66
C LYS A 194 17.00 2.05 2.33
N ASP A 195 17.45 1.78 1.10
CA ASP A 195 17.87 0.44 0.69
C ASP A 195 19.18 0.00 1.36
N ASN A 196 19.95 0.97 1.89
CA ASN A 196 21.22 0.76 2.59
C ASN A 196 21.11 1.02 4.11
N PHE A 197 19.93 1.34 4.63
CA PHE A 197 19.65 1.61 6.05
C PHE A 197 19.29 0.32 6.81
#